data_a626870d88de34531cb2863b9509b1d5
#
_entry.id   a626870d88de34531cb2863b9509b1d5
#
_cell.length_a   1.000
_cell.length_b   1.000
_cell.length_c   1.000
_cell.angle_alpha   90.00
_cell.angle_beta   90.00
_cell.angle_gamma   90.00
#
_symmetry.space_group_name_H-M   'P 1'
#
loop_
_entity.id
_entity.type
_entity.pdbx_description
1 polymer ?
#
loop_
_entity_poly.entity_id
_entity_poly.type
_entity_poly.pdbx_seq_one_letter_code
_entity_poly.pdbx_strand_id
1 'polypeptide(L)'
;MKELLWQSKSELAGPEPSQVNGFAPPEEEKLSKSPDLRAFIQKLEDAGRLLRVKETVDWKLGIGRWSRSRHKPLLFEKIKGYAGQRILTNGLVDPTCIRLALGFEIGIPWKEVIADCTYRLDSPVHPKMVRTGPILDNVVPASVLDLLQFPVPQWSDYDTGRYLGTWHLNISKDPDTGQRNAGIYRMQLLGAKRATISASRGSHLARHVENAEARGIELPVAVAIGAPEAMAIAAAAACPPEMDEFDLAGALQKQAVELIRCGGLEVPAHAEIVIEGLIHPGVRVEDGPYLDYSGRPNTNPKAFLFEATRLLHRSQPIFRGCASGKAGAEDHQLFAFLAQLNLLNLHASKMNQTLQNFFWRRRAFRTAQWVGRMGSNSEKRK
;
A
#
# COMPACT_ATOMS: atom_id res chain seq x y z
N MET A 1 -43.43 28.87 30.10
CA MET A 1 -44.58 28.26 30.80
C MET A 1 -44.29 26.77 30.86
N LYS A 2 -43.97 26.31 32.11
CA LYS A 2 -44.03 24.94 32.70
C LYS A 2 -43.06 23.92 32.06
N GLU A 3 -41.90 23.56 32.62
CA GLU A 3 -41.67 22.85 33.94
C GLU A 3 -42.63 21.70 34.20
N LEU A 4 -41.98 20.60 34.66
CA LEU A 4 -42.45 19.43 35.42
C LEU A 4 -42.26 18.11 34.64
N LEU A 5 -41.71 17.03 35.16
CA LEU A 5 -41.31 16.63 36.54
C LEU A 5 -40.42 15.38 36.43
N TRP A 6 -39.42 15.37 37.24
CA TRP A 6 -38.61 14.21 37.58
C TRP A 6 -39.29 13.47 38.74
N GLN A 7 -39.53 12.17 38.62
CA GLN A 7 -39.82 11.33 39.79
C GLN A 7 -39.11 10.00 39.75
N SER A 8 -38.33 9.80 40.78
CA SER A 8 -37.67 8.58 41.21
C SER A 8 -38.66 7.48 41.56
N LYS A 9 -38.34 6.22 41.28
CA LYS A 9 -38.77 5.08 42.10
C LYS A 9 -37.62 4.12 42.30
N SER A 10 -37.17 4.04 43.52
CA SER A 10 -36.40 2.99 44.15
C SER A 10 -37.25 1.73 44.36
N GLU A 11 -36.55 0.62 44.59
CA GLU A 11 -36.98 -0.65 45.18
C GLU A 11 -37.57 -1.69 44.22
N LEU A 12 -36.70 -2.67 43.99
CA LEU A 12 -37.04 -4.09 44.17
C LEU A 12 -35.72 -4.89 44.16
N ALA A 13 -35.38 -5.40 45.36
CA ALA A 13 -34.29 -6.35 45.57
C ALA A 13 -34.65 -7.71 44.94
N GLY A 14 -33.77 -8.25 44.13
CA GLY A 14 -33.80 -9.62 43.63
C GLY A 14 -32.60 -10.42 44.19
N PRO A 15 -32.66 -11.76 44.26
CA PRO A 15 -31.89 -12.59 45.18
C PRO A 15 -30.40 -12.70 44.81
N GLU A 16 -29.59 -13.01 45.84
CA GLU A 16 -28.14 -13.26 45.77
C GLU A 16 -27.75 -14.33 44.72
N PRO A 17 -26.61 -14.20 44.01
CA PRO A 17 -26.17 -15.20 43.09
C PRO A 17 -25.54 -16.38 43.82
N SER A 18 -26.20 -17.53 43.74
CA SER A 18 -25.66 -18.83 44.05
C SER A 18 -24.43 -19.14 43.19
N GLN A 19 -23.40 -19.68 43.80
CA GLN A 19 -22.18 -20.25 43.27
C GLN A 19 -22.42 -21.04 41.97
N VAL A 20 -21.88 -20.56 40.82
CA VAL A 20 -21.69 -21.36 39.64
C VAL A 20 -20.19 -21.47 39.38
N ASN A 21 -19.75 -22.72 39.37
CA ASN A 21 -18.40 -23.21 39.23
C ASN A 21 -17.61 -22.53 38.09
N GLY A 22 -16.35 -22.28 38.40
CA GLY A 22 -15.13 -22.21 37.58
C GLY A 22 -15.26 -22.30 36.07
N PHE A 23 -15.46 -21.14 35.41
CA PHE A 23 -14.92 -20.89 34.09
C PHE A 23 -13.55 -20.26 34.28
N ALA A 24 -12.48 -21.01 34.00
CA ALA A 24 -11.17 -20.40 33.75
C ALA A 24 -11.35 -19.37 32.62
N PRO A 25 -10.78 -18.15 32.77
CA PRO A 25 -10.77 -17.23 31.64
C PRO A 25 -10.11 -17.96 30.46
N PRO A 26 -10.63 -17.79 29.23
CA PRO A 26 -9.98 -18.35 28.06
C PRO A 26 -8.52 -17.89 28.09
N GLU A 27 -7.59 -18.84 27.89
CA GLU A 27 -6.17 -18.55 27.71
C GLU A 27 -6.07 -17.33 26.79
N GLU A 28 -5.27 -16.33 27.20
CA GLU A 28 -4.96 -15.18 26.37
C GLU A 28 -4.50 -15.75 25.02
N GLU A 29 -5.43 -15.75 24.06
CA GLU A 29 -5.15 -16.04 22.67
C GLU A 29 -4.00 -15.11 22.32
N LYS A 30 -2.79 -15.68 22.10
CA LYS A 30 -1.61 -14.92 21.73
C LYS A 30 -2.04 -14.06 20.57
N LEU A 31 -2.34 -12.78 20.83
CA LEU A 31 -2.73 -11.80 19.83
C LEU A 31 -1.70 -11.91 18.70
N SER A 32 -2.11 -12.48 17.59
CA SER A 32 -1.31 -12.55 16.38
C SER A 32 -0.82 -11.15 16.12
N LYS A 33 0.50 -10.95 16.10
CA LYS A 33 1.08 -9.63 15.83
C LYS A 33 0.42 -9.09 14.59
N SER A 34 -0.05 -7.83 14.65
CA SER A 34 -0.67 -7.15 13.52
C SER A 34 0.20 -7.32 12.26
N PRO A 35 -0.35 -7.72 11.11
CA PRO A 35 0.44 -7.88 9.90
C PRO A 35 1.18 -6.59 9.59
N ASP A 36 2.50 -6.65 9.42
CA ASP A 36 3.33 -5.52 9.02
C ASP A 36 4.35 -5.94 7.95
N LEU A 37 5.09 -4.98 7.41
CA LEU A 37 6.11 -5.23 6.40
C LEU A 37 7.19 -6.20 6.90
N ARG A 38 7.57 -6.11 8.19
CA ARG A 38 8.64 -6.96 8.76
C ARG A 38 8.18 -8.40 8.93
N ALA A 39 6.94 -8.61 9.35
CA ALA A 39 6.33 -9.94 9.40
C ALA A 39 6.20 -10.54 8.00
N PHE A 40 5.87 -9.73 6.99
CA PHE A 40 5.86 -10.18 5.60
C PHE A 40 7.24 -10.57 5.08
N ILE A 41 8.27 -9.76 5.37
CA ILE A 41 9.67 -10.09 5.04
C ILE A 41 10.07 -11.43 5.68
N GLN A 42 9.71 -11.67 6.95
CA GLN A 42 9.99 -12.93 7.62
C GLN A 42 9.30 -14.11 6.92
N LYS A 43 8.02 -13.98 6.55
CA LYS A 43 7.31 -15.01 5.77
C LYS A 43 7.98 -15.32 4.42
N LEU A 44 8.47 -14.29 3.73
CA LEU A 44 9.21 -14.47 2.49
C LEU A 44 10.54 -15.22 2.71
N GLU A 45 11.21 -14.95 3.82
CA GLU A 45 12.45 -15.61 4.20
C GLU A 45 12.22 -17.07 4.57
N ASP A 46 11.27 -17.34 5.45
CA ASP A 46 10.87 -18.70 5.87
C ASP A 46 10.45 -19.57 4.68
N ALA A 47 9.85 -18.95 3.67
CA ALA A 47 9.46 -19.59 2.42
C ALA A 47 10.61 -19.73 1.40
N GLY A 48 11.84 -19.31 1.72
CA GLY A 48 12.98 -19.33 0.81
C GLY A 48 12.81 -18.41 -0.43
N ARG A 49 11.93 -17.43 -0.34
CA ARG A 49 11.61 -16.52 -1.45
C ARG A 49 12.44 -15.24 -1.44
N LEU A 50 12.92 -14.80 -0.28
CA LEU A 50 13.67 -13.55 -0.13
C LEU A 50 15.13 -13.71 -0.57
N LEU A 51 15.62 -12.76 -1.35
CA LEU A 51 17.05 -12.59 -1.61
C LEU A 51 17.57 -11.38 -0.83
N ARG A 52 18.44 -11.62 0.16
CA ARG A 52 19.18 -10.56 0.86
C ARG A 52 20.39 -10.14 0.03
N VAL A 53 20.41 -8.87 -0.36
CA VAL A 53 21.51 -8.27 -1.12
C VAL A 53 22.46 -7.60 -0.12
N LYS A 54 23.60 -8.29 0.15
CA LYS A 54 24.59 -7.88 1.17
C LYS A 54 25.72 -7.02 0.61
N GLU A 55 25.91 -6.99 -0.70
CA GLU A 55 26.80 -6.06 -1.39
C GLU A 55 26.28 -4.62 -1.34
N THR A 56 27.19 -3.65 -1.39
CA THR A 56 26.83 -2.24 -1.45
C THR A 56 26.24 -1.90 -2.81
N VAL A 57 24.98 -1.45 -2.82
CA VAL A 57 24.26 -1.06 -4.04
C VAL A 57 24.03 0.45 -4.05
N ASP A 58 24.27 1.08 -5.21
CA ASP A 58 24.01 2.50 -5.39
C ASP A 58 22.50 2.76 -5.49
N TRP A 59 22.00 3.74 -4.74
CA TRP A 59 20.60 4.19 -4.84
C TRP A 59 20.31 4.80 -6.21
N LYS A 60 21.33 5.37 -6.88
CA LYS A 60 21.21 5.88 -8.24
C LYS A 60 21.30 4.70 -9.20
N LEU A 61 20.19 4.32 -9.80
CA LEU A 61 20.02 3.27 -10.80
C LEU A 61 20.30 1.84 -10.33
N GLY A 62 21.21 1.61 -9.38
CA GLY A 62 21.62 0.28 -8.93
C GLY A 62 20.44 -0.54 -8.41
N ILE A 63 19.66 0.02 -7.47
CA ILE A 63 18.45 -0.63 -6.90
C ILE A 63 17.45 -1.00 -8.01
N GLY A 64 17.16 -0.07 -8.92
CA GLY A 64 16.22 -0.31 -10.02
C GLY A 64 16.72 -1.37 -11.00
N ARG A 65 18.00 -1.38 -11.36
CA ARG A 65 18.61 -2.40 -12.24
C ARG A 65 18.55 -3.80 -11.61
N TRP A 66 18.87 -3.92 -10.34
CA TRP A 66 18.75 -5.17 -9.57
C TRP A 66 17.31 -5.66 -9.58
N SER A 67 16.36 -4.82 -9.23
CA SER A 67 14.94 -5.17 -9.12
C SER A 67 14.36 -5.62 -10.46
N ARG A 68 14.68 -4.92 -11.56
CA ARG A 68 14.22 -5.31 -12.90
C ARG A 68 14.92 -6.55 -13.47
N SER A 69 16.12 -6.88 -13.01
CA SER A 69 16.86 -8.06 -13.51
C SER A 69 16.43 -9.36 -12.84
N ARG A 70 15.73 -9.31 -11.72
CA ARG A 70 15.38 -10.48 -10.89
C ARG A 70 13.89 -10.58 -10.63
N HIS A 71 13.37 -11.80 -10.67
CA HIS A 71 11.97 -12.10 -10.38
C HIS A 71 11.85 -12.75 -8.99
N LYS A 72 12.36 -12.03 -7.98
CA LYS A 72 12.32 -12.41 -6.56
C LYS A 72 12.21 -11.15 -5.69
N PRO A 73 11.60 -11.23 -4.50
CA PRO A 73 11.72 -10.21 -3.48
C PRO A 73 13.20 -9.97 -3.10
N LEU A 74 13.58 -8.69 -3.04
CA LEU A 74 14.95 -8.25 -2.77
C LEU A 74 14.98 -7.35 -1.54
N LEU A 75 15.76 -7.72 -0.53
CA LEU A 75 16.06 -6.87 0.62
C LEU A 75 17.50 -6.38 0.51
N PHE A 76 17.68 -5.12 0.16
CA PHE A 76 18.99 -4.46 0.12
C PHE A 76 19.37 -4.03 1.53
N GLU A 77 20.52 -4.50 2.02
CA GLU A 77 21.02 -4.25 3.39
C GLU A 77 22.14 -3.20 3.45
N LYS A 78 22.79 -2.92 2.31
CA LYS A 78 23.87 -1.93 2.21
C LYS A 78 23.61 -1.01 1.03
N ILE A 79 23.28 0.25 1.29
CA ILE A 79 23.01 1.24 0.28
C ILE A 79 24.09 2.32 0.36
N LYS A 80 24.71 2.63 -0.79
CA LYS A 80 25.78 3.61 -0.89
C LYS A 80 25.35 4.96 -0.32
N GLY A 81 26.10 5.46 0.67
CA GLY A 81 25.81 6.74 1.34
C GLY A 81 24.72 6.68 2.42
N TYR A 82 24.13 5.49 2.71
CA TYR A 82 23.05 5.33 3.68
C TYR A 82 23.31 4.13 4.62
N ALA A 83 24.24 4.31 5.54
CA ALA A 83 24.58 3.27 6.51
C ALA A 83 23.38 2.85 7.37
N GLY A 84 23.17 1.54 7.51
CA GLY A 84 22.08 0.98 8.32
C GLY A 84 20.67 1.07 7.70
N GLN A 85 20.52 1.75 6.56
CA GLN A 85 19.24 1.83 5.84
C GLN A 85 19.02 0.59 4.96
N ARG A 86 17.75 0.22 4.78
CA ARG A 86 17.35 -0.96 4.01
C ARG A 86 16.25 -0.60 3.01
N ILE A 87 16.22 -1.32 1.88
CA ILE A 87 15.16 -1.19 0.88
C ILE A 87 14.60 -2.58 0.56
N LEU A 88 13.26 -2.71 0.55
CA LEU A 88 12.56 -3.88 0.00
C LEU A 88 11.97 -3.52 -1.36
N THR A 89 12.20 -4.38 -2.36
CA THR A 89 11.55 -4.31 -3.69
C THR A 89 11.03 -5.68 -4.11
N ASN A 90 10.19 -5.70 -5.12
CA ASN A 90 9.62 -6.94 -5.70
C ASN A 90 8.85 -7.80 -4.68
N GLY A 91 8.27 -7.18 -3.63
CA GLY A 91 7.57 -7.92 -2.57
C GLY A 91 6.42 -8.76 -3.10
N LEU A 92 5.67 -8.28 -4.11
CA LEU A 92 4.53 -8.97 -4.70
C LEU A 92 4.80 -9.45 -6.14
N VAL A 93 6.03 -9.84 -6.44
CA VAL A 93 6.51 -10.16 -7.80
C VAL A 93 5.87 -11.40 -8.42
N ASP A 94 5.23 -12.25 -7.65
CA ASP A 94 4.55 -13.46 -8.14
C ASP A 94 3.35 -13.86 -7.24
N PRO A 95 2.49 -14.79 -7.70
CA PRO A 95 1.33 -15.23 -6.92
C PRO A 95 1.67 -15.84 -5.56
N THR A 96 2.85 -16.44 -5.37
CA THR A 96 3.28 -16.99 -4.07
C THR A 96 3.51 -15.87 -3.06
N CYS A 97 4.16 -14.79 -3.50
CA CYS A 97 4.37 -13.61 -2.67
C CYS A 97 3.05 -12.93 -2.28
N ILE A 98 2.07 -12.86 -3.19
CA ILE A 98 0.72 -12.34 -2.90
C ILE A 98 0.00 -13.22 -1.87
N ARG A 99 0.11 -14.58 -1.97
CA ARG A 99 -0.43 -15.49 -0.94
C ARG A 99 0.12 -15.16 0.44
N LEU A 100 1.45 -15.08 0.55
CA LEU A 100 2.13 -14.80 1.82
C LEU A 100 1.74 -13.43 2.40
N ALA A 101 1.59 -12.42 1.55
CA ALA A 101 1.15 -11.09 1.94
C ALA A 101 -0.27 -11.09 2.53
N LEU A 102 -1.17 -11.92 2.00
CA LEU A 102 -2.57 -12.03 2.42
C LEU A 102 -2.82 -13.15 3.43
N GLY A 103 -1.76 -13.77 3.96
CA GLY A 103 -1.85 -14.78 5.02
C GLY A 103 -2.28 -16.17 4.55
N PHE A 104 -2.17 -16.47 3.25
CA PHE A 104 -2.43 -17.81 2.73
C PHE A 104 -1.18 -18.69 2.80
N GLU A 105 -1.39 -19.99 2.95
CA GLU A 105 -0.33 -20.99 2.79
C GLU A 105 0.08 -21.15 1.32
N ILE A 106 1.34 -21.50 1.07
CA ILE A 106 1.91 -21.61 -0.28
C ILE A 106 1.21 -22.68 -1.13
N GLY A 107 0.76 -23.78 -0.52
CA GLY A 107 0.14 -24.91 -1.19
C GLY A 107 -1.28 -24.67 -1.70
N ILE A 108 -1.96 -23.60 -1.24
CA ILE A 108 -3.34 -23.32 -1.64
C ILE A 108 -3.40 -22.99 -3.14
N PRO A 109 -4.27 -23.67 -3.94
CA PRO A 109 -4.43 -23.39 -5.36
C PRO A 109 -4.82 -21.93 -5.62
N TRP A 110 -4.23 -21.33 -6.66
CA TRP A 110 -4.46 -19.90 -6.95
C TRP A 110 -5.94 -19.53 -7.15
N LYS A 111 -6.71 -20.43 -7.77
CA LYS A 111 -8.16 -20.23 -7.95
C LYS A 111 -8.91 -20.12 -6.62
N GLU A 112 -8.48 -20.85 -5.61
CA GLU A 112 -9.07 -20.81 -4.26
C GLU A 112 -8.69 -19.52 -3.52
N VAL A 113 -7.46 -19.03 -3.70
CA VAL A 113 -7.05 -17.70 -3.20
C VAL A 113 -7.94 -16.61 -3.79
N ILE A 114 -8.18 -16.63 -5.11
CA ILE A 114 -9.05 -15.66 -5.77
C ILE A 114 -10.49 -15.77 -5.26
N ALA A 115 -11.03 -16.98 -5.15
CA ALA A 115 -12.39 -17.20 -4.65
C ALA A 115 -12.55 -16.72 -3.20
N ASP A 116 -11.60 -17.05 -2.31
CA ASP A 116 -11.63 -16.61 -0.91
C ASP A 116 -11.45 -15.07 -0.80
N CYS A 117 -10.53 -14.48 -1.56
CA CYS A 117 -10.40 -13.02 -1.59
C CYS A 117 -11.71 -12.36 -2.09
N THR A 118 -12.34 -12.87 -3.16
CA THR A 118 -13.61 -12.35 -3.66
C THR A 118 -14.70 -12.43 -2.57
N TYR A 119 -14.79 -13.55 -1.88
CA TYR A 119 -15.75 -13.71 -0.76
C TYR A 119 -15.48 -12.72 0.39
N ARG A 120 -14.21 -12.46 0.72
CA ARG A 120 -13.85 -11.49 1.76
C ARG A 120 -14.33 -10.06 1.45
N LEU A 121 -14.44 -9.69 0.16
CA LEU A 121 -14.87 -8.35 -0.24
C LEU A 121 -16.32 -8.05 0.17
N ASP A 122 -17.16 -9.07 0.34
CA ASP A 122 -18.54 -8.93 0.80
C ASP A 122 -18.63 -8.66 2.33
N SER A 123 -17.51 -8.74 3.04
CA SER A 123 -17.44 -8.59 4.50
C SER A 123 -16.31 -7.62 4.88
N PRO A 124 -16.51 -6.30 4.75
CA PRO A 124 -15.51 -5.31 5.11
C PRO A 124 -15.13 -5.44 6.59
N VAL A 125 -13.84 -5.24 6.89
CA VAL A 125 -13.32 -5.25 8.25
C VAL A 125 -12.81 -3.85 8.60
N HIS A 126 -13.60 -3.13 9.38
CA HIS A 126 -13.29 -1.74 9.74
C HIS A 126 -11.97 -1.59 10.49
N PRO A 127 -11.21 -0.53 10.22
CA PRO A 127 -9.97 -0.27 10.90
C PRO A 127 -10.19 0.02 12.39
N LYS A 128 -9.18 -0.30 13.20
CA LYS A 128 -9.17 -0.07 14.64
C LYS A 128 -8.25 1.09 14.98
N MET A 129 -8.76 2.07 15.72
CA MET A 129 -7.92 3.15 16.28
C MET A 129 -7.11 2.65 17.45
N VAL A 130 -5.79 2.86 17.41
CA VAL A 130 -4.87 2.56 18.50
C VAL A 130 -4.16 3.84 18.97
N ARG A 131 -3.62 3.84 20.20
CA ARG A 131 -2.95 5.02 20.77
C ARG A 131 -1.45 5.01 20.55
N THR A 132 -0.87 3.85 20.29
CA THR A 132 0.56 3.65 20.11
C THR A 132 0.81 2.74 18.92
N GLY A 133 2.01 2.78 18.37
CA GLY A 133 2.46 1.90 17.30
C GLY A 133 3.92 2.18 16.95
N PRO A 134 4.59 1.23 16.29
CA PRO A 134 6.01 1.36 15.96
C PRO A 134 6.36 2.59 15.12
N ILE A 135 5.40 3.16 14.39
CA ILE A 135 5.61 4.38 13.61
C ILE A 135 5.96 5.60 14.48
N LEU A 136 5.65 5.55 15.78
CA LEU A 136 5.95 6.62 16.75
C LEU A 136 7.34 6.51 17.38
N ASP A 137 8.16 5.52 17.00
CA ASP A 137 9.53 5.38 17.55
C ASP A 137 10.34 6.66 17.37
N ASN A 138 10.16 7.36 16.25
CA ASN A 138 10.81 8.63 15.94
C ASN A 138 9.81 9.62 15.36
N VAL A 139 9.72 10.81 15.95
CA VAL A 139 8.88 11.92 15.49
C VAL A 139 9.78 13.13 15.20
N VAL A 140 9.87 13.51 13.94
CA VAL A 140 10.77 14.57 13.45
C VAL A 140 9.94 15.80 13.06
N PRO A 141 10.11 16.93 13.74
CA PRO A 141 9.38 18.16 13.41
C PRO A 141 9.90 18.83 12.13
N ALA A 142 9.08 19.71 11.54
CA ALA A 142 9.39 20.42 10.31
C ALA A 142 10.75 21.16 10.33
N SER A 143 11.18 21.66 11.48
CA SER A 143 12.43 22.43 11.61
C SER A 143 13.67 21.65 11.19
N VAL A 144 13.71 20.34 11.47
CA VAL A 144 14.86 19.46 11.19
C VAL A 144 14.53 18.33 10.21
N LEU A 145 13.35 18.36 9.59
CA LEU A 145 12.91 17.36 8.62
C LEU A 145 13.75 17.43 7.34
N ASP A 146 14.29 16.26 6.95
CA ASP A 146 14.99 16.08 5.69
C ASP A 146 14.60 14.73 5.08
N LEU A 147 13.87 14.74 3.97
CA LEU A 147 13.48 13.52 3.23
C LEU A 147 14.68 12.84 2.56
N LEU A 148 15.79 13.58 2.36
CA LEU A 148 17.02 13.04 1.78
C LEU A 148 17.75 12.10 2.74
N GLN A 149 17.36 12.04 4.03
CA GLN A 149 17.88 11.06 4.99
C GLN A 149 17.57 9.60 4.61
N PHE A 150 16.53 9.39 3.78
CA PHE A 150 16.17 8.05 3.29
C PHE A 150 16.83 7.73 1.95
N PRO A 151 17.14 6.45 1.69
CA PRO A 151 17.78 6.02 0.45
C PRO A 151 16.82 5.94 -0.72
N VAL A 152 16.08 7.03 -0.97
CA VAL A 152 15.11 7.11 -2.08
C VAL A 152 15.81 6.89 -3.40
N PRO A 153 15.45 5.85 -4.20
CA PRO A 153 16.16 5.56 -5.43
C PRO A 153 15.80 6.51 -6.60
N GLN A 154 16.78 6.72 -7.49
CA GLN A 154 16.50 6.96 -8.89
C GLN A 154 16.40 5.57 -9.55
N TRP A 155 15.21 5.20 -10.00
CA TRP A 155 14.92 3.81 -10.39
C TRP A 155 15.43 3.45 -11.78
N SER A 156 15.40 4.39 -12.75
CA SER A 156 15.79 4.16 -14.13
C SER A 156 16.59 5.31 -14.72
N ASP A 157 17.26 5.05 -15.84
CA ASP A 157 17.99 6.06 -16.62
C ASP A 157 17.04 7.09 -17.27
N TYR A 158 15.75 6.78 -17.36
CA TYR A 158 14.71 7.69 -17.87
C TYR A 158 14.19 8.65 -16.81
N ASP A 159 14.40 8.38 -15.53
CA ASP A 159 13.87 9.19 -14.46
C ASP A 159 14.71 10.46 -14.27
N THR A 160 14.07 11.62 -14.21
CA THR A 160 14.77 12.90 -13.96
C THR A 160 15.33 13.03 -12.57
N GLY A 161 14.92 12.18 -11.60
CA GLY A 161 15.36 12.28 -10.22
C GLY A 161 14.98 11.08 -9.37
N ARG A 162 14.96 11.33 -8.06
CA ARG A 162 14.61 10.34 -7.05
C ARG A 162 13.09 10.26 -6.88
N TYR A 163 12.55 9.05 -6.89
CA TYR A 163 11.10 8.84 -6.71
C TYR A 163 10.81 8.17 -5.36
N LEU A 164 10.28 8.99 -4.44
CA LEU A 164 9.89 8.62 -3.08
C LEU A 164 8.68 7.67 -3.10
N GLY A 165 7.69 8.01 -3.89
CA GLY A 165 6.44 7.29 -3.95
C GLY A 165 6.33 6.42 -5.20
N THR A 166 6.65 5.13 -5.05
CA THR A 166 6.48 4.10 -6.09
C THR A 166 5.74 2.87 -5.55
N TRP A 167 5.71 2.69 -4.21
CA TRP A 167 4.95 1.67 -3.49
C TRP A 167 4.63 2.19 -2.09
N HIS A 168 3.58 2.95 -1.97
CA HIS A 168 3.23 3.74 -0.78
C HIS A 168 1.73 4.06 -0.79
N LEU A 169 1.26 4.70 0.25
CA LEU A 169 -0.11 5.20 0.35
C LEU A 169 -0.06 6.72 0.43
N ASN A 170 -0.85 7.41 -0.40
CA ASN A 170 -1.22 8.80 -0.18
C ASN A 170 -2.59 8.79 0.49
N ILE A 171 -2.66 9.26 1.72
CA ILE A 171 -3.86 9.28 2.55
C ILE A 171 -4.34 10.71 2.65
N SER A 172 -5.60 10.96 2.31
CA SER A 172 -6.25 12.27 2.38
C SER A 172 -7.70 12.12 2.81
N LYS A 173 -8.34 13.23 3.18
CA LYS A 173 -9.79 13.29 3.41
C LYS A 173 -10.40 14.35 2.53
N ASP A 174 -11.56 14.03 1.98
CA ASP A 174 -12.38 15.00 1.27
C ASP A 174 -12.80 16.10 2.26
N PRO A 175 -12.48 17.38 1.99
CA PRO A 175 -12.84 18.46 2.88
C PRO A 175 -14.34 18.71 2.97
N ASP A 176 -15.14 18.25 2.00
CA ASP A 176 -16.60 18.42 1.99
C ASP A 176 -17.32 17.32 2.75
N THR A 177 -16.91 16.07 2.56
CA THR A 177 -17.59 14.90 3.11
C THR A 177 -16.87 14.29 4.32
N GLY A 178 -15.58 14.56 4.48
CA GLY A 178 -14.71 13.90 5.46
C GLY A 178 -14.31 12.49 5.08
N GLN A 179 -14.70 12.01 3.90
CA GLN A 179 -14.39 10.67 3.43
C GLN A 179 -12.89 10.52 3.17
N ARG A 180 -12.33 9.42 3.67
CA ARG A 180 -10.93 9.07 3.50
C ARG A 180 -10.69 8.45 2.12
N ASN A 181 -9.50 8.67 1.59
CA ASN A 181 -8.93 7.95 0.46
C ASN A 181 -7.51 7.53 0.81
N ALA A 182 -7.14 6.33 0.40
CA ALA A 182 -5.76 5.84 0.42
C ALA A 182 -5.40 5.29 -0.96
N GLY A 183 -4.60 6.04 -1.73
CA GLY A 183 -4.25 5.69 -3.11
C GLY A 183 -2.73 5.70 -3.36
N ILE A 184 -2.30 5.07 -4.45
CA ILE A 184 -0.90 5.08 -4.90
C ILE A 184 -0.75 6.10 -6.04
N TYR A 185 -0.12 7.23 -5.75
CA TYR A 185 0.17 8.31 -6.71
C TYR A 185 1.66 8.61 -6.69
N ARG A 186 2.39 8.37 -7.80
CA ARG A 186 3.85 8.51 -7.82
C ARG A 186 4.30 9.89 -7.31
N MET A 187 5.45 9.89 -6.62
CA MET A 187 6.01 11.09 -6.01
C MET A 187 7.49 11.24 -6.37
N GLN A 188 7.85 12.33 -7.05
CA GLN A 188 9.22 12.72 -7.28
C GLN A 188 9.72 13.60 -6.14
N LEU A 189 10.89 13.31 -5.60
CA LEU A 189 11.52 14.11 -4.56
C LEU A 189 12.15 15.37 -5.16
N LEU A 190 11.75 16.54 -4.69
CA LEU A 190 12.23 17.86 -5.15
C LEU A 190 13.24 18.49 -4.19
N GLY A 191 13.56 17.84 -3.09
CA GLY A 191 14.49 18.33 -2.06
C GLY A 191 14.16 17.83 -0.68
N ALA A 192 14.72 18.48 0.34
CA ALA A 192 14.61 18.05 1.72
C ALA A 192 13.18 17.97 2.26
N LYS A 193 12.27 18.84 1.79
CA LYS A 193 10.90 18.95 2.33
C LYS A 193 9.80 18.88 1.27
N ARG A 194 10.15 18.80 0.00
CA ARG A 194 9.16 18.89 -1.09
C ARG A 194 9.22 17.69 -2.02
N ALA A 195 8.05 17.30 -2.49
CA ALA A 195 7.88 16.27 -3.51
C ALA A 195 6.70 16.61 -4.42
N THR A 196 6.63 15.98 -5.58
CA THR A 196 5.43 15.99 -6.41
C THR A 196 4.44 14.94 -5.91
N ILE A 197 3.15 15.12 -6.22
CA ILE A 197 2.18 14.02 -6.26
C ILE A 197 1.52 14.04 -7.63
N SER A 198 1.78 13.00 -8.42
CA SER A 198 1.24 12.87 -9.77
C SER A 198 -0.03 12.01 -9.75
N ALA A 199 -1.16 12.66 -9.50
CA ALA A 199 -2.48 12.03 -9.53
C ALA A 199 -3.19 12.32 -10.86
N SER A 200 -3.88 11.33 -11.40
CA SER A 200 -4.68 11.47 -12.61
C SER A 200 -5.94 12.29 -12.33
N ARG A 201 -6.37 13.08 -13.32
CA ARG A 201 -7.66 13.77 -13.26
C ARG A 201 -8.80 12.75 -13.02
N GLY A 202 -9.69 13.05 -12.08
CA GLY A 202 -10.81 12.19 -11.68
C GLY A 202 -10.44 11.10 -10.67
N SER A 203 -9.18 11.00 -10.23
CA SER A 203 -8.83 10.18 -9.05
C SER A 203 -9.39 10.80 -7.78
N HIS A 204 -9.56 10.00 -6.71
CA HIS A 204 -10.11 10.50 -5.44
C HIS A 204 -9.24 11.63 -4.87
N LEU A 205 -7.92 11.48 -4.86
CA LEU A 205 -7.03 12.55 -4.41
C LEU A 205 -7.19 13.84 -5.24
N ALA A 206 -7.28 13.73 -6.57
CA ALA A 206 -7.47 14.92 -7.41
C ALA A 206 -8.79 15.63 -7.08
N ARG A 207 -9.86 14.88 -6.80
CA ARG A 207 -11.14 15.43 -6.34
C ARG A 207 -11.02 16.13 -4.99
N HIS A 208 -10.32 15.51 -4.01
CA HIS A 208 -10.08 16.13 -2.71
C HIS A 208 -9.29 17.45 -2.85
N VAL A 209 -8.31 17.49 -3.76
CA VAL A 209 -7.57 18.73 -4.05
C VAL A 209 -8.49 19.79 -4.70
N GLU A 210 -9.33 19.40 -5.70
CA GLU A 210 -10.30 20.30 -6.35
C GLU A 210 -11.28 20.88 -5.32
N ASN A 211 -11.79 20.07 -4.38
CA ASN A 211 -12.69 20.52 -3.32
C ASN A 211 -11.99 21.45 -2.32
N ALA A 212 -10.73 21.16 -1.96
CA ALA A 212 -9.93 22.05 -1.11
C ALA A 212 -9.64 23.39 -1.79
N GLU A 213 -9.30 23.38 -3.08
CA GLU A 213 -9.06 24.57 -3.90
C GLU A 213 -10.30 25.46 -4.02
N ALA A 214 -11.48 24.86 -4.22
CA ALA A 214 -12.75 25.60 -4.27
C ALA A 214 -13.05 26.35 -2.96
N ARG A 215 -12.51 25.88 -1.83
CA ARG A 215 -12.60 26.50 -0.51
C ARG A 215 -11.44 27.42 -0.18
N GLY A 216 -10.42 27.49 -1.02
CA GLY A 216 -9.18 28.24 -0.76
C GLY A 216 -8.37 27.72 0.43
N ILE A 217 -8.44 26.44 0.75
CA ILE A 217 -7.74 25.82 1.87
C ILE A 217 -6.67 24.83 1.38
N GLU A 218 -5.67 24.58 2.22
CA GLU A 218 -4.67 23.54 2.01
C GLU A 218 -5.29 22.16 2.27
N LEU A 219 -4.88 21.16 1.48
CA LEU A 219 -5.28 19.78 1.70
C LEU A 219 -4.21 19.03 2.50
N PRO A 220 -4.48 18.57 3.73
CA PRO A 220 -3.59 17.67 4.46
C PRO A 220 -3.48 16.32 3.73
N VAL A 221 -2.24 15.85 3.57
CA VAL A 221 -1.94 14.53 3.02
C VAL A 221 -0.88 13.85 3.89
N ALA A 222 -1.07 12.55 4.14
CA ALA A 222 -0.06 11.71 4.76
C ALA A 222 0.43 10.66 3.74
N VAL A 223 1.76 10.50 3.67
CA VAL A 223 2.43 9.54 2.80
C VAL A 223 2.94 8.40 3.66
N ALA A 224 2.38 7.19 3.55
CA ALA A 224 2.81 6.03 4.31
C ALA A 224 3.59 5.04 3.43
N ILE A 225 4.86 4.79 3.78
CA ILE A 225 5.76 3.87 3.09
C ILE A 225 6.01 2.66 3.99
N GLY A 226 5.97 1.46 3.42
CA GLY A 226 6.17 0.23 4.19
C GLY A 226 4.99 -0.09 5.12
N ALA A 227 3.78 0.28 4.75
CA ALA A 227 2.55 -0.21 5.36
C ALA A 227 2.36 -1.72 5.08
N PRO A 228 1.47 -2.42 5.81
CA PRO A 228 1.09 -3.79 5.48
C PRO A 228 0.73 -3.94 4.00
N GLU A 229 1.20 -5.00 3.33
CA GLU A 229 1.02 -5.16 1.87
C GLU A 229 -0.46 -5.24 1.46
N ALA A 230 -1.36 -5.74 2.33
CA ALA A 230 -2.80 -5.71 2.07
C ALA A 230 -3.33 -4.28 1.87
N MET A 231 -2.75 -3.29 2.55
CA MET A 231 -3.12 -1.88 2.38
C MET A 231 -2.62 -1.32 1.03
N ALA A 232 -1.41 -1.71 0.58
CA ALA A 232 -0.91 -1.32 -0.74
C ALA A 232 -1.76 -1.97 -1.86
N ILE A 233 -2.21 -3.22 -1.66
CA ILE A 233 -3.13 -3.90 -2.57
C ILE A 233 -4.47 -3.15 -2.64
N ALA A 234 -5.04 -2.78 -1.50
CA ALA A 234 -6.30 -2.05 -1.42
C ALA A 234 -6.19 -0.64 -2.04
N ALA A 235 -5.10 0.08 -1.75
CA ALA A 235 -4.84 1.42 -2.30
C ALA A 235 -4.63 1.44 -3.83
N ALA A 236 -4.28 0.31 -4.43
CA ALA A 236 -4.18 0.16 -5.88
C ALA A 236 -5.49 -0.30 -6.53
N ALA A 237 -6.49 -0.67 -5.74
CA ALA A 237 -7.81 -1.06 -6.23
C ALA A 237 -8.60 0.17 -6.71
N ALA A 238 -9.42 -0.01 -7.74
CA ALA A 238 -10.37 1.00 -8.18
C ALA A 238 -11.65 0.90 -7.34
N CYS A 239 -11.59 1.41 -6.13
CA CYS A 239 -12.73 1.45 -5.23
C CYS A 239 -13.74 2.54 -5.64
N PRO A 240 -15.05 2.32 -5.46
CA PRO A 240 -16.02 3.42 -5.49
C PRO A 240 -15.70 4.46 -4.41
N PRO A 241 -16.09 5.73 -4.60
CA PRO A 241 -15.80 6.79 -3.62
C PRO A 241 -16.29 6.50 -2.20
N GLU A 242 -17.36 5.72 -2.06
CA GLU A 242 -17.98 5.37 -0.79
C GLU A 242 -17.25 4.25 -0.03
N MET A 243 -16.34 3.55 -0.70
CA MET A 243 -15.57 2.45 -0.10
C MET A 243 -14.27 2.99 0.51
N ASP A 244 -14.01 2.65 1.77
CA ASP A 244 -12.74 2.92 2.43
C ASP A 244 -11.72 1.82 2.09
N GLU A 245 -10.59 2.20 1.53
CA GLU A 245 -9.53 1.25 1.19
C GLU A 245 -8.98 0.51 2.42
N PHE A 246 -9.11 1.09 3.61
CA PHE A 246 -8.70 0.40 4.84
C PHE A 246 -9.67 -0.70 5.28
N ASP A 247 -10.97 -0.55 4.98
CA ASP A 247 -11.95 -1.62 5.15
C ASP A 247 -11.66 -2.79 4.21
N LEU A 248 -11.32 -2.48 2.96
CA LEU A 248 -10.91 -3.45 1.96
C LEU A 248 -9.61 -4.17 2.37
N ALA A 249 -8.61 -3.44 2.86
CA ALA A 249 -7.37 -4.02 3.36
C ALA A 249 -7.63 -4.97 4.55
N GLY A 250 -8.48 -4.56 5.48
CA GLY A 250 -8.90 -5.36 6.63
C GLY A 250 -9.59 -6.67 6.19
N ALA A 251 -10.49 -6.58 5.22
CA ALA A 251 -11.16 -7.74 4.63
C ALA A 251 -10.14 -8.70 3.98
N LEU A 252 -9.24 -8.17 3.14
CA LEU A 252 -8.24 -8.98 2.43
C LEU A 252 -7.31 -9.73 3.39
N GLN A 253 -6.89 -9.12 4.50
CA GLN A 253 -6.01 -9.74 5.49
C GLN A 253 -6.74 -10.45 6.64
N LYS A 254 -8.09 -10.43 6.65
CA LYS A 254 -8.95 -10.99 7.72
C LYS A 254 -8.66 -10.42 9.12
N GLN A 255 -8.17 -9.20 9.19
CA GLN A 255 -7.82 -8.54 10.43
C GLN A 255 -7.95 -7.03 10.27
N ALA A 256 -8.50 -6.35 11.28
CA ALA A 256 -8.60 -4.91 11.30
C ALA A 256 -7.22 -4.24 11.12
N VAL A 257 -7.16 -3.23 10.26
CA VAL A 257 -6.00 -2.36 10.15
C VAL A 257 -5.91 -1.49 11.39
N GLU A 258 -4.75 -1.43 12.03
CA GLU A 258 -4.52 -0.54 13.17
C GLU A 258 -4.04 0.82 12.68
N LEU A 259 -4.77 1.87 13.08
CA LEU A 259 -4.51 3.25 12.71
C LEU A 259 -4.24 4.12 13.93
N ILE A 260 -3.39 5.12 13.77
CA ILE A 260 -3.20 6.20 14.75
C ILE A 260 -3.59 7.54 14.14
N ARG A 261 -4.00 8.49 14.98
CA ARG A 261 -4.26 9.87 14.55
C ARG A 261 -2.95 10.62 14.33
N CYS A 262 -2.85 11.31 13.22
CA CYS A 262 -1.69 12.04 12.78
C CYS A 262 -2.16 13.27 11.97
N GLY A 263 -1.97 14.49 12.49
CA GLY A 263 -2.28 15.74 11.78
C GLY A 263 -3.71 15.85 11.20
N GLY A 264 -4.71 15.29 11.88
CA GLY A 264 -6.11 15.29 11.39
C GLY A 264 -6.46 14.10 10.49
N LEU A 265 -5.47 13.29 10.11
CA LEU A 265 -5.64 12.06 9.34
C LEU A 265 -5.45 10.83 10.24
N GLU A 266 -5.85 9.67 9.76
CA GLU A 266 -5.52 8.38 10.36
C GLU A 266 -4.51 7.67 9.46
N VAL A 267 -3.39 7.22 10.06
CA VAL A 267 -2.29 6.57 9.35
C VAL A 267 -1.99 5.18 9.91
N PRO A 268 -1.43 4.26 9.13
CA PRO A 268 -1.12 2.92 9.61
C PRO A 268 -0.13 2.95 10.77
N ALA A 269 -0.52 2.38 11.92
CA ALA A 269 0.32 2.31 13.11
C ALA A 269 1.62 1.50 12.89
N HIS A 270 1.61 0.60 11.92
CA HIS A 270 2.70 -0.34 11.60
C HIS A 270 3.45 0.00 10.30
N ALA A 271 3.26 1.19 9.72
CA ALA A 271 4.08 1.64 8.61
C ALA A 271 5.56 1.81 9.02
N GLU A 272 6.47 1.76 8.09
CA GLU A 272 7.89 2.00 8.33
C GLU A 272 8.23 3.49 8.37
N ILE A 273 7.59 4.29 7.49
CA ILE A 273 7.78 5.74 7.38
C ILE A 273 6.40 6.38 7.10
N VAL A 274 6.08 7.47 7.79
CA VAL A 274 4.93 8.32 7.49
C VAL A 274 5.40 9.77 7.39
N ILE A 275 5.06 10.43 6.30
CA ILE A 275 5.37 11.85 6.05
C ILE A 275 4.03 12.59 6.01
N GLU A 276 3.81 13.49 6.95
CA GLU A 276 2.68 14.42 6.89
C GLU A 276 3.08 15.66 6.12
N GLY A 277 2.14 16.23 5.42
CA GLY A 277 2.35 17.45 4.68
C GLY A 277 1.06 18.01 4.09
N LEU A 278 1.23 19.01 3.26
CA LEU A 278 0.14 19.81 2.70
C LEU A 278 0.28 19.90 1.17
N ILE A 279 -0.84 19.92 0.48
CA ILE A 279 -0.96 20.37 -0.90
C ILE A 279 -1.57 21.77 -0.85
N HIS A 280 -0.85 22.75 -1.42
CA HIS A 280 -1.30 24.13 -1.46
C HIS A 280 -2.26 24.37 -2.64
N PRO A 281 -3.35 25.13 -2.45
CA PRO A 281 -4.33 25.38 -3.50
C PRO A 281 -3.71 26.08 -4.70
N GLY A 282 -4.05 25.66 -5.92
CA GLY A 282 -3.59 26.25 -7.16
C GLY A 282 -2.14 26.01 -7.54
N VAL A 283 -1.31 25.44 -6.66
CA VAL A 283 0.10 25.20 -6.94
C VAL A 283 0.30 23.91 -7.73
N ARG A 284 0.98 24.03 -8.88
CA ARG A 284 1.34 22.90 -9.76
C ARG A 284 2.80 22.94 -10.11
N VAL A 285 3.40 21.75 -10.26
CA VAL A 285 4.81 21.57 -10.64
C VAL A 285 4.92 20.44 -11.67
N GLU A 286 6.02 20.43 -12.43
CA GLU A 286 6.30 19.33 -13.34
C GLU A 286 6.83 18.12 -12.57
N ASP A 287 6.34 16.94 -12.93
CA ASP A 287 6.78 15.62 -12.46
C ASP A 287 7.21 14.77 -13.64
N GLY A 288 8.41 14.27 -13.61
CA GLY A 288 8.91 13.39 -14.66
C GLY A 288 10.01 14.00 -15.54
N PRO A 289 10.40 13.29 -16.60
CA PRO A 289 9.96 11.93 -16.97
C PRO A 289 10.26 10.87 -15.91
N TYR A 290 9.35 9.89 -15.83
CA TYR A 290 9.43 8.70 -14.97
C TYR A 290 9.06 7.46 -15.79
N LEU A 291 9.85 6.38 -15.67
CA LEU A 291 9.56 5.10 -16.33
C LEU A 291 8.43 4.38 -15.58
N ASP A 292 7.19 4.54 -16.04
CA ASP A 292 6.01 3.98 -15.40
C ASP A 292 5.73 2.50 -15.80
N TYR A 293 4.65 1.94 -15.25
CA TYR A 293 4.22 0.57 -15.50
C TYR A 293 3.99 0.24 -16.99
N SER A 294 3.76 1.23 -17.85
CA SER A 294 3.58 1.02 -19.30
C SER A 294 4.89 0.69 -20.01
N GLY A 295 6.04 0.84 -19.34
CA GLY A 295 7.37 0.70 -19.92
C GLY A 295 7.80 1.90 -20.76
N ARG A 296 7.14 3.04 -20.58
CA ARG A 296 7.45 4.30 -21.29
C ARG A 296 7.69 5.42 -20.30
N PRO A 297 8.63 6.34 -20.58
CA PRO A 297 8.77 7.56 -19.80
C PRO A 297 7.49 8.40 -19.92
N ASN A 298 7.02 8.90 -18.78
CA ASN A 298 5.81 9.72 -18.70
C ASN A 298 6.08 10.97 -17.84
N THR A 299 5.61 12.11 -18.30
CA THR A 299 5.70 13.42 -17.61
C THR A 299 4.29 13.93 -17.29
N ASN A 300 4.11 14.44 -16.07
CA ASN A 300 2.92 15.19 -15.69
C ASN A 300 3.29 16.66 -15.46
N PRO A 301 2.93 17.58 -16.37
CA PRO A 301 3.31 18.99 -16.24
C PRO A 301 2.52 19.73 -15.16
N LYS A 302 1.50 19.11 -14.56
CA LYS A 302 0.58 19.71 -13.59
C LYS A 302 0.40 18.82 -12.34
N ALA A 303 1.48 18.20 -11.87
CA ALA A 303 1.46 17.47 -10.61
C ALA A 303 1.25 18.42 -9.43
N PHE A 304 0.70 17.92 -8.36
CA PHE A 304 0.54 18.68 -7.11
C PHE A 304 1.89 18.82 -6.42
N LEU A 305 2.16 19.99 -5.84
CA LEU A 305 3.29 20.19 -4.94
C LEU A 305 2.89 19.74 -3.54
N PHE A 306 3.63 18.79 -2.99
CA PHE A 306 3.53 18.34 -1.61
C PHE A 306 4.66 18.96 -0.79
N GLU A 307 4.34 19.59 0.33
CA GLU A 307 5.29 20.12 1.29
C GLU A 307 5.20 19.37 2.62
N ALA A 308 6.27 18.70 3.01
CA ALA A 308 6.34 17.92 4.23
C ALA A 308 6.43 18.81 5.48
N THR A 309 5.59 18.53 6.47
CA THR A 309 5.49 19.30 7.73
C THR A 309 5.92 18.50 8.95
N ARG A 310 5.83 17.18 8.91
CA ARG A 310 6.26 16.27 9.98
C ARG A 310 6.63 14.91 9.38
N LEU A 311 7.58 14.24 10.02
CA LEU A 311 8.00 12.90 9.64
C LEU A 311 7.95 11.99 10.87
N LEU A 312 7.37 10.81 10.69
CA LEU A 312 7.38 9.73 11.67
C LEU A 312 8.03 8.52 11.03
N HIS A 313 8.82 7.77 11.80
CA HIS A 313 9.39 6.53 11.29
C HIS A 313 9.76 5.55 12.40
N ARG A 314 9.71 4.27 12.09
CA ARG A 314 10.20 3.21 12.97
C ARG A 314 11.71 3.32 13.19
N SER A 315 12.18 2.74 14.26
CA SER A 315 13.63 2.52 14.44
C SER A 315 14.16 1.64 13.31
N GLN A 316 15.23 2.09 12.63
CA GLN A 316 15.82 1.45 11.45
C GLN A 316 14.78 1.10 10.37
N PRO A 317 14.14 2.09 9.77
CA PRO A 317 13.02 1.86 8.84
C PRO A 317 13.47 1.15 7.57
N ILE A 318 12.56 0.37 6.99
CA ILE A 318 12.74 -0.28 5.70
C ILE A 318 11.98 0.53 4.65
N PHE A 319 12.71 1.11 3.70
CA PHE A 319 12.07 1.77 2.57
C PHE A 319 11.45 0.72 1.64
N ARG A 320 10.16 0.85 1.35
CA ARG A 320 9.44 -0.03 0.42
C ARG A 320 9.25 0.70 -0.91
N GLY A 321 9.73 0.12 -2.00
CA GLY A 321 9.58 0.73 -3.32
C GLY A 321 9.43 -0.30 -4.44
N CYS A 322 8.99 0.16 -5.61
CA CYS A 322 8.78 -0.63 -6.83
C CYS A 322 9.59 -0.05 -7.98
N ALA A 323 10.31 -0.92 -8.69
CA ALA A 323 11.00 -0.58 -9.94
C ALA A 323 10.10 -0.91 -11.14
N SER A 324 9.23 0.02 -11.49
CA SER A 324 8.33 -0.09 -12.64
C SER A 324 9.05 -0.18 -14.00
N GLY A 325 8.31 -0.36 -15.07
CA GLY A 325 8.77 -0.24 -16.45
C GLY A 325 9.21 -1.54 -17.11
N LYS A 326 9.21 -2.67 -16.41
CA LYS A 326 9.46 -4.00 -16.97
C LYS A 326 8.21 -4.85 -16.98
N ALA A 327 7.90 -5.44 -18.13
CA ALA A 327 6.79 -6.39 -18.22
C ALA A 327 6.91 -7.53 -17.21
N GLY A 328 5.89 -7.71 -16.37
CA GLY A 328 5.84 -8.73 -15.33
C GLY A 328 6.52 -8.33 -14.01
N ALA A 329 6.88 -7.06 -13.81
CA ALA A 329 7.25 -6.50 -12.52
C ALA A 329 6.09 -6.60 -11.50
N GLU A 330 6.36 -6.27 -10.24
CA GLU A 330 5.37 -6.47 -9.17
C GLU A 330 4.10 -5.61 -9.33
N ASP A 331 4.19 -4.42 -9.88
CA ASP A 331 3.05 -3.59 -10.25
C ASP A 331 2.13 -4.29 -11.26
N HIS A 332 2.69 -4.97 -12.26
CA HIS A 332 1.91 -5.78 -13.20
C HIS A 332 1.28 -7.02 -12.53
N GLN A 333 1.96 -7.65 -11.57
CA GLN A 333 1.38 -8.78 -10.82
C GLN A 333 0.23 -8.31 -9.94
N LEU A 334 0.37 -7.16 -9.30
CA LEU A 334 -0.70 -6.53 -8.53
C LEU A 334 -1.92 -6.23 -9.41
N PHE A 335 -1.73 -5.59 -10.56
CA PHE A 335 -2.83 -5.31 -11.49
C PHE A 335 -3.49 -6.59 -12.01
N ALA A 336 -2.71 -7.64 -12.28
CA ALA A 336 -3.27 -8.95 -12.68
C ALA A 336 -4.11 -9.59 -11.57
N PHE A 337 -3.70 -9.43 -10.31
CA PHE A 337 -4.45 -9.89 -9.15
C PHE A 337 -5.76 -9.11 -8.99
N LEU A 338 -5.68 -7.78 -8.98
CA LEU A 338 -6.86 -6.91 -8.85
C LEU A 338 -7.87 -7.11 -10.00
N ALA A 339 -7.39 -7.36 -11.23
CA ALA A 339 -8.26 -7.68 -12.35
C ALA A 339 -9.04 -8.98 -12.14
N GLN A 340 -8.45 -9.98 -11.48
CA GLN A 340 -9.13 -11.23 -11.16
C GLN A 340 -10.18 -11.07 -10.06
N LEU A 341 -10.03 -10.06 -9.21
CA LEU A 341 -11.02 -9.69 -8.18
C LEU A 341 -12.06 -8.69 -8.69
N ASN A 342 -12.02 -8.30 -9.98
CA ASN A 342 -12.84 -7.23 -10.56
C ASN A 342 -12.66 -5.85 -9.87
N LEU A 343 -11.53 -5.65 -9.20
CA LEU A 343 -11.17 -4.40 -8.52
C LEU A 343 -10.35 -3.46 -9.38
N LEU A 344 -10.15 -3.73 -10.67
CA LEU A 344 -9.60 -2.79 -11.63
C LEU A 344 -10.73 -2.11 -12.39
N ASN A 345 -10.79 -0.79 -12.31
CA ASN A 345 -11.67 -0.01 -13.15
C ASN A 345 -11.19 -0.07 -14.60
N LEU A 346 -11.73 -1.03 -15.35
CA LEU A 346 -11.39 -1.22 -16.77
C LEU A 346 -11.98 -0.12 -17.67
N HIS A 347 -12.75 0.81 -17.15
CA HIS A 347 -13.40 1.87 -17.93
C HIS A 347 -12.63 3.19 -17.96
N ALA A 348 -11.61 3.39 -17.13
CA ALA A 348 -10.81 4.60 -17.15
C ALA A 348 -9.82 4.61 -18.32
N SER A 349 -10.34 4.94 -19.52
CA SER A 349 -9.61 5.48 -20.68
C SER A 349 -8.47 4.63 -21.32
N LYS A 350 -7.85 5.17 -22.37
CA LYS A 350 -6.73 4.67 -23.22
C LYS A 350 -5.65 3.79 -22.57
N MET A 351 -5.51 3.84 -21.24
CA MET A 351 -4.65 2.99 -20.42
C MET A 351 -5.06 1.51 -20.47
N ASN A 352 -6.35 1.24 -20.63
CA ASN A 352 -6.94 -0.09 -20.69
C ASN A 352 -6.53 -0.91 -21.88
N GLN A 353 -6.33 -0.29 -23.03
CA GLN A 353 -6.03 -1.05 -24.25
C GLN A 353 -4.64 -1.68 -24.20
N THR A 354 -3.67 -0.99 -23.56
CA THR A 354 -2.31 -1.52 -23.40
C THR A 354 -2.27 -2.63 -22.34
N LEU A 355 -2.95 -2.46 -21.20
CA LEU A 355 -3.03 -3.48 -20.16
C LEU A 355 -3.90 -4.67 -20.59
N GLN A 356 -5.05 -4.44 -21.23
CA GLN A 356 -5.87 -5.49 -21.81
C GLN A 356 -5.09 -6.30 -22.85
N ASN A 357 -4.41 -5.65 -23.79
CA ASN A 357 -3.57 -6.33 -24.78
C ASN A 357 -2.44 -7.12 -24.12
N PHE A 358 -1.85 -6.61 -23.04
CA PHE A 358 -0.80 -7.30 -22.29
C PHE A 358 -1.36 -8.54 -21.55
N PHE A 359 -2.51 -8.44 -20.87
CA PHE A 359 -3.11 -9.55 -20.14
C PHE A 359 -3.74 -10.59 -21.08
N TRP A 360 -4.42 -10.17 -22.15
CA TRP A 360 -5.01 -11.07 -23.14
C TRP A 360 -3.94 -11.83 -23.95
N ARG A 361 -2.85 -11.17 -24.35
CA ARG A 361 -1.74 -11.84 -25.04
C ARG A 361 -1.08 -12.90 -24.16
N ARG A 362 -0.91 -12.66 -22.85
CA ARG A 362 -0.35 -13.67 -21.92
C ARG A 362 -1.33 -14.81 -21.64
N ARG A 363 -2.63 -14.55 -21.59
CA ARG A 363 -3.63 -15.61 -21.43
C ARG A 363 -3.64 -16.52 -22.68
N ALA A 364 -3.63 -15.95 -23.87
CA ALA A 364 -3.51 -16.67 -25.13
C ALA A 364 -2.20 -17.48 -25.22
N PHE A 365 -1.07 -16.91 -24.77
CA PHE A 365 0.22 -17.60 -24.78
C PHE A 365 0.30 -18.78 -23.80
N ARG A 366 -0.30 -18.67 -22.61
CA ARG A 366 -0.38 -19.79 -21.65
C ARG A 366 -1.37 -20.88 -22.08
N THR A 367 -2.48 -20.50 -22.70
CA THR A 367 -3.44 -21.48 -23.25
C THR A 367 -2.82 -22.21 -24.44
N ALA A 368 -2.09 -21.53 -25.31
CA ALA A 368 -1.39 -22.16 -26.44
C ALA A 368 -0.26 -23.10 -25.96
N GLN A 369 0.52 -22.74 -24.93
CA GLN A 369 1.53 -23.64 -24.36
C GLN A 369 0.89 -24.86 -23.64
N TRP A 370 -0.29 -24.71 -23.06
CA TRP A 370 -0.99 -25.80 -22.39
C TRP A 370 -1.61 -26.77 -23.39
N VAL A 371 -2.21 -26.25 -24.46
CA VAL A 371 -2.74 -27.04 -25.59
C VAL A 371 -1.60 -27.73 -26.35
N GLY A 372 -0.46 -27.06 -26.57
CA GLY A 372 0.73 -27.65 -27.21
C GLY A 372 1.36 -28.79 -26.40
N ARG A 373 1.31 -28.76 -25.07
CA ARG A 373 1.79 -29.86 -24.21
C ARG A 373 0.83 -31.06 -24.14
N MET A 374 -0.45 -30.88 -24.35
CA MET A 374 -1.40 -32.00 -24.43
C MET A 374 -1.34 -32.72 -25.80
N GLY A 375 -1.06 -31.98 -26.88
CA GLY A 375 -0.90 -32.58 -28.22
C GLY A 375 0.35 -33.43 -28.38
N SER A 376 1.44 -33.11 -27.67
CA SER A 376 2.71 -33.85 -27.81
C SER A 376 2.79 -35.15 -26.98
N ASN A 377 1.84 -35.40 -26.05
CA ASN A 377 1.79 -36.63 -25.26
C ASN A 377 0.85 -37.72 -25.84
N SER A 378 0.10 -37.39 -26.90
CA SER A 378 -0.77 -38.39 -27.57
C SER A 378 -0.07 -39.11 -28.74
N GLU A 379 1.08 -38.65 -29.21
CA GLU A 379 1.83 -39.31 -30.30
C GLU A 379 2.96 -40.23 -29.83
N LYS A 380 3.17 -40.40 -28.53
CA LYS A 380 4.19 -41.36 -27.99
C LYS A 380 3.60 -42.65 -27.38
N ARG A 381 2.36 -42.98 -27.71
CA ARG A 381 1.74 -44.25 -27.39
C ARG A 381 1.00 -44.80 -28.61
N LYS A 382 1.75 -45.21 -29.62
CA LYS A 382 1.40 -46.24 -30.59
C LYS A 382 2.68 -46.97 -30.99
#